data_bf1fdf8dabdaa1a93b033ba8189bf3cb
#
_entry.id   bf1fdf8dabdaa1a93b033ba8189bf3cb
#
_cell.length_a   1.000
_cell.length_b   1.000
_cell.length_c   1.000
_cell.angle_alpha   90.00
_cell.angle_beta   90.00
_cell.angle_gamma   90.00
#
_symmetry.space_group_name_H-M   'P 1'
#
loop_
_entity.id
_entity.type
_entity.pdbx_description
1 polymer ?
#
loop_
_entity_poly.entity_id
_entity_poly.type
_entity_poly.pdbx_seq_one_letter_code
_entity_poly.pdbx_strand_id
1 'polypeptide(L)'
;MKNNFKFNPQTLIVISFIILASLSRFIPHIHNFSPIGAISLFGAAFFKSKWKAFLIPISATWISDLFLNNMIYSEYYSGFTWFYEGSHWQFSSYAIIILFGLSLYRNDINLTKLGLGAFGSTLIFFLVSNFGVWFSGVIYTCLLYTSDAADDGLS
;
A
#
# COMPACT_ATOMS: atom_id res chain seq x y z
N MET A 1 27.22 6.93 -28.02
CA MET A 1 26.02 7.71 -27.60
C MET A 1 26.02 7.78 -26.07
N LYS A 2 26.47 8.89 -25.46
CA LYS A 2 26.36 9.11 -24.02
C LYS A 2 24.96 9.59 -23.71
N ASN A 3 24.07 8.70 -23.31
CA ASN A 3 22.80 9.09 -22.69
C ASN A 3 23.10 9.72 -21.32
N ASN A 4 23.26 11.01 -21.27
CA ASN A 4 23.24 11.77 -20.03
C ASN A 4 21.82 11.67 -19.44
N PHE A 5 21.57 10.72 -18.57
CA PHE A 5 20.39 10.67 -17.71
C PHE A 5 20.42 11.92 -16.80
N LYS A 6 19.95 13.05 -17.31
CA LYS A 6 19.69 14.22 -16.47
C LYS A 6 18.43 13.94 -15.66
N PHE A 7 18.61 13.46 -14.44
CA PHE A 7 17.50 13.39 -13.49
C PHE A 7 17.02 14.82 -13.22
N ASN A 8 15.74 15.07 -13.52
CA ASN A 8 15.10 16.32 -13.15
C ASN A 8 15.12 16.41 -11.60
N PRO A 9 15.58 17.53 -10.99
CA PRO A 9 15.63 17.67 -9.54
C PRO A 9 14.28 17.41 -8.85
N GLN A 10 13.18 17.76 -9.48
CA GLN A 10 11.84 17.42 -9.00
C GLN A 10 11.62 15.90 -8.86
N THR A 11 12.08 15.11 -9.84
CA THR A 11 11.97 13.65 -9.79
C THR A 11 12.82 13.06 -8.65
N LEU A 12 14.01 13.61 -8.41
CA LEU A 12 14.87 13.16 -7.30
C LEU A 12 14.23 13.45 -5.95
N ILE A 13 13.65 14.63 -5.75
CA ILE A 13 12.93 15.00 -4.52
C ILE A 13 11.78 14.01 -4.27
N VAL A 14 10.96 13.73 -5.28
CA VAL A 14 9.84 12.79 -5.15
C VAL A 14 10.31 11.38 -4.78
N ILE A 15 11.36 10.88 -5.44
CA ILE A 15 11.95 9.58 -5.11
C ILE A 15 12.49 9.57 -3.68
N SER A 16 13.16 10.63 -3.24
CA SER A 16 13.66 10.74 -1.86
C SER A 16 12.55 10.66 -0.83
N PHE A 17 11.42 11.34 -1.06
CA PHE A 17 10.26 11.25 -0.17
C PHE A 17 9.65 9.85 -0.14
N ILE A 18 9.57 9.17 -1.28
CA ILE A 18 9.09 7.80 -1.36
C ILE A 18 10.00 6.85 -0.57
N ILE A 19 11.32 7.00 -0.72
CA ILE A 19 12.29 6.20 0.03
C ILE A 19 12.18 6.46 1.53
N LEU A 20 12.13 7.73 1.95
CA LEU A 20 11.97 8.09 3.36
C LEU A 20 10.68 7.52 3.97
N ALA A 21 9.57 7.61 3.25
CA ALA A 21 8.31 7.05 3.70
C ALA A 21 8.34 5.50 3.72
N SER A 22 9.06 4.85 2.80
CA SER A 22 9.27 3.41 2.85
C SER A 22 10.16 3.00 4.03
N LEU A 23 11.20 3.78 4.33
CA LEU A 23 12.07 3.56 5.48
C LEU A 23 11.36 3.80 6.82
N SER A 24 10.40 4.73 6.89
CA SER A 24 9.62 4.96 8.10
C SER A 24 8.86 3.72 8.58
N ARG A 25 8.59 2.76 7.69
CA ARG A 25 7.94 1.48 8.04
C ARG A 25 8.79 0.58 8.94
N PHE A 26 10.10 0.80 8.99
CA PHE A 26 10.99 0.06 9.90
C PHE A 26 10.92 0.58 11.35
N ILE A 27 10.34 1.75 11.56
CA ILE A 27 10.15 2.32 12.90
C ILE A 27 8.85 1.75 13.47
N PRO A 28 8.87 1.16 14.69
CA PRO A 28 7.65 0.73 15.34
C PRO A 28 6.67 1.89 15.50
N HIS A 29 5.48 1.76 14.94
CA HIS A 29 4.45 2.78 15.01
C HIS A 29 3.09 2.16 15.36
N ILE A 30 2.12 3.02 15.65
CA ILE A 30 0.77 2.64 16.04
C ILE A 30 0.17 1.70 14.98
N HIS A 31 -0.49 0.64 15.44
CA HIS A 31 -1.17 -0.32 14.58
C HIS A 31 -2.06 0.38 13.54
N ASN A 32 -2.02 -0.09 12.32
CA ASN A 32 -2.76 0.43 11.16
C ASN A 32 -2.29 1.80 10.61
N PHE A 33 -1.19 2.38 11.10
CA PHE A 33 -0.61 3.55 10.46
C PHE A 33 0.33 3.11 9.33
N SER A 34 -0.09 3.31 8.08
CA SER A 34 0.74 2.99 6.91
C SER A 34 0.89 4.22 6.02
N PRO A 35 2.12 4.70 5.78
CA PRO A 35 2.36 5.83 4.89
C PRO A 35 2.18 5.50 3.40
N ILE A 36 1.85 4.26 3.07
CA ILE A 36 1.88 3.74 1.69
C ILE A 36 0.77 4.33 0.83
N GLY A 37 -0.42 4.56 1.40
CA GLY A 37 -1.48 5.29 0.71
C GLY A 37 -1.01 6.68 0.27
N ALA A 38 -0.30 7.38 1.16
CA ALA A 38 0.30 8.68 0.89
C ALA A 38 1.39 8.58 -0.19
N ILE A 39 2.26 7.57 -0.15
CA ILE A 39 3.31 7.35 -1.16
C ILE A 39 2.69 7.14 -2.54
N SER A 40 1.66 6.32 -2.65
CA SER A 40 0.96 6.01 -3.89
C SER A 40 0.29 7.26 -4.47
N LEU A 41 -0.38 8.03 -3.63
CA LEU A 41 -1.03 9.29 -4.00
C LEU A 41 -0.02 10.35 -4.42
N PHE A 42 1.11 10.45 -3.69
CA PHE A 42 2.19 11.37 -3.98
C PHE A 42 2.85 11.05 -5.33
N GLY A 43 3.07 9.77 -5.62
CA GLY A 43 3.54 9.32 -6.93
C GLY A 43 2.60 9.76 -8.06
N ALA A 44 1.29 9.61 -7.87
CA ALA A 44 0.28 10.03 -8.85
C ALA A 44 0.25 11.56 -9.05
N ALA A 45 0.46 12.34 -7.98
CA ALA A 45 0.43 13.80 -8.04
C ALA A 45 1.65 14.41 -8.75
N PHE A 46 2.84 13.85 -8.55
CA PHE A 46 4.08 14.52 -8.93
C PHE A 46 4.81 13.91 -10.12
N PHE A 47 4.54 12.65 -10.50
CA PHE A 47 5.15 12.08 -11.69
C PHE A 47 4.36 12.42 -12.96
N LYS A 48 4.98 13.10 -13.91
CA LYS A 48 4.39 13.38 -15.23
C LYS A 48 4.15 12.10 -16.05
N SER A 49 4.98 11.08 -15.85
CA SER A 49 4.87 9.79 -16.55
C SER A 49 4.03 8.82 -15.74
N LYS A 50 2.94 8.32 -16.30
CA LYS A 50 2.04 7.33 -15.68
C LYS A 50 2.80 6.08 -15.20
N TRP A 51 3.76 5.61 -16.00
CA TRP A 51 4.60 4.46 -15.64
C TRP A 51 5.45 4.72 -14.40
N LYS A 52 6.04 5.91 -14.26
CA LYS A 52 6.80 6.27 -13.07
C LYS A 52 5.90 6.41 -11.85
N ALA A 53 4.71 6.97 -12.03
CA ALA A 53 3.71 7.08 -10.97
C ALA A 53 3.29 5.71 -10.41
N PHE A 54 3.30 4.68 -11.25
CA PHE A 54 2.98 3.29 -10.88
C PHE A 54 4.19 2.54 -10.32
N LEU A 55 5.26 2.45 -11.11
CA LEU A 55 6.39 1.57 -10.82
C LEU A 55 7.16 2.01 -9.57
N ILE A 56 7.38 3.32 -9.37
CA ILE A 56 8.22 3.79 -8.27
C ILE A 56 7.58 3.52 -6.90
N PRO A 57 6.32 3.89 -6.62
CA PRO A 57 5.69 3.58 -5.34
C PRO A 57 5.55 2.08 -5.10
N ILE A 58 5.11 1.32 -6.09
CA ILE A 58 4.89 -0.12 -5.96
C ILE A 58 6.21 -0.86 -5.71
N SER A 59 7.26 -0.55 -6.47
CA SER A 59 8.57 -1.18 -6.26
C SER A 59 9.20 -0.79 -4.92
N ALA A 60 9.09 0.46 -4.50
CA ALA A 60 9.59 0.91 -3.20
C ALA A 60 8.88 0.18 -2.05
N THR A 61 7.56 0.01 -2.15
CA THR A 61 6.78 -0.76 -1.18
C THR A 61 7.17 -2.23 -1.17
N TRP A 62 7.27 -2.85 -2.34
CA TRP A 62 7.64 -4.25 -2.44
C TRP A 62 9.03 -4.53 -1.87
N ILE A 63 10.01 -3.69 -2.17
CA ILE A 63 11.36 -3.80 -1.60
C ILE A 63 11.31 -3.66 -0.07
N SER A 64 10.55 -2.69 0.44
CA SER A 64 10.34 -2.51 1.88
C SER A 64 9.69 -3.75 2.52
N ASP A 65 8.69 -4.35 1.86
CA ASP A 65 8.04 -5.58 2.33
C ASP A 65 8.99 -6.77 2.35
N LEU A 66 9.87 -6.90 1.33
CA LEU A 66 10.90 -7.94 1.32
C LEU A 66 11.82 -7.85 2.55
N PHE A 67 12.29 -6.64 2.88
CA PHE A 67 13.11 -6.45 4.07
C PHE A 67 12.34 -6.74 5.37
N LEU A 68 11.13 -6.22 5.49
CA LEU A 68 10.29 -6.42 6.67
C LEU A 68 10.02 -7.91 6.91
N ASN A 69 9.57 -8.64 5.90
CA ASN A 69 9.16 -10.03 6.05
C ASN A 69 10.35 -10.97 6.28
N ASN A 70 11.51 -10.69 5.70
CA ASN A 70 12.66 -11.60 5.78
C ASN A 70 13.68 -11.23 6.86
N MET A 71 13.65 -10.00 7.40
CA MET A 71 14.57 -9.57 8.45
C MET A 71 13.87 -9.30 9.79
N ILE A 72 12.73 -8.60 9.79
CA ILE A 72 12.05 -8.21 11.03
C ILE A 72 11.02 -9.27 11.43
N TYR A 73 10.24 -9.76 10.48
CA TYR A 73 9.17 -10.73 10.71
C TYR A 73 9.54 -12.15 10.29
N SER A 74 10.85 -12.45 10.16
CA SER A 74 11.34 -13.76 9.72
C SER A 74 10.90 -14.92 10.62
N GLU A 75 10.62 -14.66 11.90
CA GLU A 75 10.11 -15.66 12.86
C GLU A 75 8.69 -16.16 12.53
N TYR A 76 7.92 -15.37 11.78
CA TYR A 76 6.55 -15.73 11.38
C TYR A 76 6.48 -16.52 10.09
N TYR A 77 7.59 -16.68 9.38
CA TYR A 77 7.65 -17.34 8.06
C TYR A 77 8.65 -18.49 8.09
N SER A 78 8.28 -19.61 7.47
CA SER A 78 9.13 -20.82 7.41
C SER A 78 10.28 -20.74 6.39
N GLY A 79 10.48 -19.60 5.75
CA GLY A 79 11.52 -19.41 4.75
C GLY A 79 11.45 -18.05 4.07
N PHE A 80 12.26 -17.87 3.01
CA PHE A 80 12.29 -16.59 2.30
C PHE A 80 10.96 -16.26 1.64
N THR A 81 10.36 -15.14 2.03
CA THR A 81 9.03 -14.72 1.62
C THR A 81 9.09 -13.58 0.61
N TRP A 82 8.77 -13.87 -0.64
CA TRP A 82 8.64 -12.88 -1.71
C TRP A 82 7.38 -12.05 -1.62
N PHE A 83 6.28 -12.72 -1.29
CA PHE A 83 4.96 -12.12 -1.09
C PHE A 83 4.31 -12.79 0.11
N TYR A 84 3.87 -12.00 1.09
CA TYR A 84 3.11 -12.53 2.23
C TYR A 84 1.65 -12.78 1.83
N GLU A 85 0.97 -13.59 2.60
CA GLU A 85 -0.44 -13.91 2.36
C GLU A 85 -1.29 -12.63 2.44
N GLY A 86 -2.16 -12.42 1.44
CA GLY A 86 -2.96 -11.21 1.31
C GLY A 86 -2.27 -10.01 0.66
N SER A 87 -0.96 -10.08 0.35
CA SER A 87 -0.23 -8.99 -0.31
C SER A 87 -0.86 -8.51 -1.61
N HIS A 88 -1.50 -9.40 -2.37
CA HIS A 88 -2.19 -9.06 -3.62
C HIS A 88 -3.33 -8.05 -3.39
N TRP A 89 -4.06 -8.11 -2.29
CA TRP A 89 -5.10 -7.14 -1.94
C TRP A 89 -4.49 -5.78 -1.62
N GLN A 90 -3.37 -5.78 -0.92
CA GLN A 90 -2.62 -4.57 -0.61
C GLN A 90 -2.10 -3.89 -1.87
N PHE A 91 -1.42 -4.62 -2.76
CA PHE A 91 -0.93 -4.07 -4.03
C PHE A 91 -2.06 -3.63 -4.96
N SER A 92 -3.19 -4.34 -4.96
CA SER A 92 -4.40 -3.92 -5.68
C SER A 92 -4.93 -2.59 -5.16
N SER A 93 -4.96 -2.40 -3.84
CA SER A 93 -5.34 -1.13 -3.23
C SER A 93 -4.46 0.02 -3.70
N TYR A 94 -3.13 -0.18 -3.73
CA TYR A 94 -2.19 0.85 -4.19
C TYR A 94 -2.37 1.18 -5.67
N ALA A 95 -2.60 0.16 -6.50
CA ALA A 95 -2.87 0.36 -7.91
C ALA A 95 -4.14 1.22 -8.12
N ILE A 96 -5.21 0.94 -7.39
CA ILE A 96 -6.46 1.71 -7.44
C ILE A 96 -6.24 3.14 -6.93
N ILE A 97 -5.50 3.33 -5.84
CA ILE A 97 -5.16 4.65 -5.30
C ILE A 97 -4.36 5.48 -6.32
N ILE A 98 -3.39 4.86 -7.01
CA ILE A 98 -2.62 5.55 -8.04
C ILE A 98 -3.52 5.97 -9.21
N LEU A 99 -4.40 5.08 -9.69
CA LEU A 99 -5.36 5.41 -10.76
C LEU A 99 -6.30 6.54 -10.35
N PHE A 100 -6.83 6.49 -9.13
CA PHE A 100 -7.65 7.53 -8.54
C PHE A 100 -6.89 8.87 -8.48
N GLY A 101 -5.65 8.87 -7.98
CA GLY A 101 -4.80 10.05 -7.90
C GLY A 101 -4.48 10.62 -9.29
N LEU A 102 -4.14 9.78 -10.26
CA LEU A 102 -3.90 10.21 -11.66
C LEU A 102 -5.13 10.86 -12.29
N SER A 103 -6.32 10.40 -11.95
CA SER A 103 -7.57 11.00 -12.40
C SER A 103 -7.86 12.35 -11.70
N LEU A 104 -7.69 12.37 -10.37
CA LEU A 104 -7.98 13.54 -9.53
C LEU A 104 -7.05 14.72 -9.83
N TYR A 105 -5.75 14.43 -10.02
CA TYR A 105 -4.71 15.45 -10.23
C TYR A 105 -4.40 15.72 -11.71
N ARG A 106 -5.26 15.28 -12.60
CA ARG A 106 -5.03 15.37 -14.05
C ARG A 106 -4.80 16.81 -14.54
N ASN A 107 -5.58 17.76 -14.03
CA ASN A 107 -5.60 19.14 -14.53
C ASN A 107 -4.78 20.07 -13.64
N ASP A 108 -4.98 19.98 -12.34
CA ASP A 108 -4.37 20.86 -11.33
C ASP A 108 -4.27 20.15 -9.99
N ILE A 109 -3.39 20.65 -9.13
CA ILE A 109 -3.24 20.23 -7.74
C ILE A 109 -3.54 21.43 -6.87
N ASN A 110 -4.57 21.33 -6.03
CA ASN A 110 -4.91 22.34 -5.05
C ASN A 110 -5.20 21.69 -3.68
N LEU A 111 -5.31 22.51 -2.64
CA LEU A 111 -5.49 22.02 -1.27
C LEU A 111 -6.75 21.16 -1.11
N THR A 112 -7.85 21.52 -1.78
CA THR A 112 -9.09 20.76 -1.74
C THR A 112 -8.90 19.36 -2.37
N LYS A 113 -8.25 19.29 -3.53
CA LYS A 113 -7.94 18.00 -4.18
C LYS A 113 -6.96 17.16 -3.37
N LEU A 114 -6.00 17.79 -2.68
CA LEU A 114 -5.12 17.07 -1.75
C LEU A 114 -5.91 16.44 -0.61
N GLY A 115 -6.84 17.19 -0.02
CA GLY A 115 -7.74 16.67 1.01
C GLY A 115 -8.64 15.53 0.50
N LEU A 116 -9.27 15.71 -0.66
CA LEU A 116 -10.08 14.66 -1.31
C LEU A 116 -9.23 13.43 -1.66
N GLY A 117 -8.00 13.63 -2.12
CA GLY A 117 -7.05 12.57 -2.42
C GLY A 117 -6.70 11.77 -1.16
N ALA A 118 -6.38 12.43 -0.07
CA ALA A 118 -6.06 11.80 1.21
C ALA A 118 -7.25 11.00 1.75
N PHE A 119 -8.43 11.59 1.79
CA PHE A 119 -9.65 10.91 2.23
C PHE A 119 -10.01 9.73 1.32
N GLY A 120 -10.04 9.96 0.00
CA GLY A 120 -10.38 8.92 -0.98
C GLY A 120 -9.39 7.76 -0.98
N SER A 121 -8.08 8.03 -0.86
CA SER A 121 -7.07 6.96 -0.76
C SER A 121 -7.23 6.12 0.49
N THR A 122 -7.54 6.74 1.62
CA THR A 122 -7.82 6.03 2.88
C THR A 122 -9.06 5.15 2.75
N LEU A 123 -10.13 5.67 2.15
CA LEU A 123 -11.36 4.93 1.93
C LEU A 123 -11.14 3.74 0.97
N ILE A 124 -10.45 3.95 -0.13
CA ILE A 124 -10.11 2.88 -1.09
C ILE A 124 -9.30 1.79 -0.40
N PHE A 125 -8.26 2.16 0.34
CA PHE A 125 -7.44 1.20 1.06
C PHE A 125 -8.27 0.41 2.07
N PHE A 126 -9.07 1.08 2.87
CA PHE A 126 -9.96 0.47 3.85
C PHE A 126 -10.91 -0.54 3.22
N LEU A 127 -11.62 -0.15 2.15
CA LEU A 127 -12.60 -1.02 1.51
C LEU A 127 -11.95 -2.22 0.85
N VAL A 128 -10.86 -2.04 0.09
CA VAL A 128 -10.22 -3.13 -0.64
C VAL A 128 -9.51 -4.10 0.31
N SER A 129 -8.82 -3.59 1.34
CA SER A 129 -8.13 -4.45 2.32
C SER A 129 -9.12 -5.25 3.17
N ASN A 130 -10.21 -4.63 3.65
CA ASN A 130 -11.24 -5.34 4.41
C ASN A 130 -12.01 -6.33 3.55
N PHE A 131 -12.31 -5.99 2.29
CA PHE A 131 -12.87 -6.94 1.35
C PHE A 131 -11.94 -8.14 1.15
N GLY A 132 -10.63 -7.91 1.02
CA GLY A 132 -9.64 -8.95 0.90
C GLY A 132 -9.61 -9.89 2.10
N VAL A 133 -9.66 -9.36 3.31
CA VAL A 133 -9.73 -10.14 4.55
C VAL A 133 -11.01 -10.97 4.60
N TRP A 134 -12.15 -10.37 4.27
CA TRP A 134 -13.43 -11.07 4.20
C TRP A 134 -13.42 -12.19 3.16
N PHE A 135 -12.92 -11.91 1.96
CA PHE A 135 -12.86 -12.88 0.86
C PHE A 135 -11.91 -14.04 1.15
N SER A 136 -10.81 -13.79 1.86
CA SER A 136 -9.84 -14.82 2.23
C SER A 136 -10.36 -15.81 3.29
N GLY A 137 -11.46 -15.50 3.96
CA GLY A 137 -12.11 -16.37 4.94
C GLY A 137 -11.34 -16.60 6.26
N VAL A 138 -10.14 -16.01 6.39
CA VAL A 138 -9.21 -16.29 7.50
C VAL A 138 -9.77 -15.85 8.86
N ILE A 139 -10.52 -14.74 8.91
CA ILE A 139 -11.07 -14.21 10.17
C ILE A 139 -12.49 -14.72 10.43
N TYR A 140 -13.28 -14.95 9.40
CA TYR A 140 -14.69 -15.31 9.52
C TYR A 140 -14.94 -16.79 9.70
N THR A 141 -13.97 -17.66 9.41
CA THR A 141 -14.05 -19.10 9.74
C THR A 141 -14.17 -19.30 11.25
N CYS A 142 -13.56 -18.43 12.06
CA CYS A 142 -13.71 -18.47 13.52
C CYS A 142 -15.10 -18.09 14.03
N LEU A 143 -15.83 -17.20 13.34
CA LEU A 143 -17.16 -16.78 13.76
C LEU A 143 -18.26 -17.80 13.39
N LEU A 144 -18.08 -18.54 12.29
CA LEU A 144 -18.96 -19.65 11.94
C LEU A 144 -18.77 -20.82 12.92
N TYR A 145 -17.55 -21.07 13.39
CA TYR A 145 -17.27 -22.14 14.36
C TYR A 145 -17.84 -21.83 15.75
N THR A 146 -17.94 -20.56 16.14
CA THR A 146 -18.56 -20.16 17.42
C THR A 146 -20.07 -20.22 17.40
N SER A 147 -20.73 -20.09 16.24
CA SER A 147 -22.17 -20.27 16.12
C SER A 147 -22.58 -21.74 16.16
N ASP A 148 -21.79 -22.63 15.54
CA ASP A 148 -21.99 -24.09 15.60
C ASP A 148 -21.80 -24.63 17.03
N ALA A 149 -20.80 -24.14 17.74
CA ALA A 149 -20.56 -24.54 19.13
C ALA A 149 -21.65 -24.04 20.09
N ALA A 150 -22.40 -22.98 19.74
CA ALA A 150 -23.53 -22.50 20.53
C ALA A 150 -24.81 -23.33 20.30
N ASP A 151 -24.97 -23.93 19.11
CA ASP A 151 -26.11 -24.79 18.80
C ASP A 151 -25.93 -26.19 19.41
N ASP A 152 -24.71 -26.71 19.51
CA ASP A 152 -24.41 -28.01 20.15
C ASP A 152 -24.57 -27.98 21.69
N GLY A 153 -24.64 -26.80 22.30
CA GLY A 153 -24.83 -26.63 23.75
C GLY A 153 -26.30 -26.66 24.22
N LEU A 154 -27.26 -26.80 23.28
CA LEU A 154 -28.72 -26.77 23.61
C LEU A 154 -29.41 -28.09 23.38
N SER A 155 -28.69 -29.22 23.20
CA SER A 155 -29.25 -30.58 23.10
C SER A 155 -29.01 -31.41 24.36
#